data_78924d9f4cdbae7d7523a3d0479caf0a
#
_entry.id   78924d9f4cdbae7d7523a3d0479caf0a
#
_cell.length_a   1.000
_cell.length_b   1.000
_cell.length_c   1.000
_cell.angle_alpha   90.00
_cell.angle_beta   90.00
_cell.angle_gamma   90.00
#
_symmetry.space_group_name_H-M   'P 1'
#
loop_
_entity.id
_entity.type
_entity.pdbx_description
1 polymer ?
#
loop_
_entity_poly.entity_id
_entity_poly.type
_entity_poly.pdbx_seq_one_letter_code
_entity_poly.pdbx_strand_id
1 'polypeptide(L)'
;MKTVTPQHLWEQGTQIILSNTFHLMLAPGSELVERMGGLQKFTSWNGPMLTDSGGYQIFSMGHGSVSEEIKGKRDTVAMGWNQTLIKIDEEGATFRSYVDGTIHNLTPEKAIEIQRQLGADLIVVLDECTPFNVDKQYTADSMRRSHRWAIRSLKEFIRTAKGKQALYGIVQGGVYEDLRVKSCEFVNTYPFFGIAIGGSLGANKKGMHDIVTFTRKQLRNDRPIHLLGIGGIRDIFHGVKQGIDTFDCVHPTRLGRHGGALVKPTFWDDYETEKSNKTLTSKKIRPRIIREHTNVDKAHFRDDSRPIDVNCSCYTCKNFSRAYLHHLFKAQESLGGTLVTIHNIHFMNKLMSDIREGIKNDNLDEVEKIYVHEKLSEITDSDSSIGT
;
A
#
# COMPACT_ATOMS: atom_id res chain seq x y z
N MET A 1 -0.31 -13.27 0.68
CA MET A 1 -1.64 -13.23 1.33
C MET A 1 -1.51 -13.79 2.74
N LYS A 2 -1.59 -12.94 3.76
CA LYS A 2 -1.65 -13.40 5.15
C LYS A 2 -3.11 -13.52 5.56
N THR A 3 -3.51 -14.67 6.12
CA THR A 3 -4.82 -14.96 6.69
C THR A 3 -6.01 -15.09 5.73
N VAL A 4 -5.85 -14.83 4.43
CA VAL A 4 -6.92 -14.96 3.43
C VAL A 4 -6.49 -15.84 2.26
N THR A 5 -7.42 -16.56 1.67
CA THR A 5 -7.21 -17.38 0.48
C THR A 5 -7.49 -16.56 -0.79
N PRO A 6 -7.01 -17.01 -1.96
CA PRO A 6 -7.41 -16.42 -3.25
C PRO A 6 -8.92 -16.39 -3.46
N GLN A 7 -9.64 -17.42 -3.02
CA GLN A 7 -11.09 -17.47 -3.08
C GLN A 7 -11.73 -16.32 -2.28
N HIS A 8 -11.27 -16.08 -1.05
CA HIS A 8 -11.75 -14.94 -0.25
C HIS A 8 -11.54 -13.61 -0.98
N LEU A 9 -10.39 -13.43 -1.65
CA LEU A 9 -10.10 -12.21 -2.41
C LEU A 9 -11.06 -12.05 -3.59
N TRP A 10 -11.24 -13.13 -4.35
CA TRP A 10 -12.11 -13.16 -5.51
C TRP A 10 -13.57 -12.84 -5.17
N GLU A 11 -14.09 -13.50 -4.14
CA GLU A 11 -15.46 -13.29 -3.65
C GLU A 11 -15.70 -11.86 -3.15
N GLN A 12 -14.66 -11.16 -2.72
CA GLN A 12 -14.74 -9.75 -2.31
C GLN A 12 -14.46 -8.77 -3.47
N GLY A 13 -14.37 -9.23 -4.70
CA GLY A 13 -14.23 -8.39 -5.90
C GLY A 13 -12.81 -7.91 -6.18
N THR A 14 -11.78 -8.54 -5.61
CA THR A 14 -10.37 -8.22 -5.94
C THR A 14 -10.08 -8.62 -7.38
N GLN A 15 -9.56 -7.68 -8.17
CA GLN A 15 -9.28 -7.89 -9.59
C GLN A 15 -7.80 -8.11 -9.87
N ILE A 16 -6.91 -7.51 -9.09
CA ILE A 16 -5.46 -7.61 -9.20
C ILE A 16 -4.84 -7.66 -7.80
N ILE A 17 -3.76 -8.40 -7.64
CA ILE A 17 -2.99 -8.43 -6.40
C ILE A 17 -1.52 -8.09 -6.66
N LEU A 18 -0.88 -7.49 -5.63
CA LEU A 18 0.55 -7.21 -5.64
C LEU A 18 1.29 -8.24 -4.79
N SER A 19 2.41 -8.73 -5.29
CA SER A 19 3.34 -9.62 -4.58
C SER A 19 4.72 -8.99 -4.47
N ASN A 20 5.37 -9.21 -3.34
CA ASN A 20 6.65 -8.59 -3.04
C ASN A 20 7.83 -9.45 -3.52
N THR A 21 8.59 -8.93 -4.46
CA THR A 21 9.75 -9.61 -5.08
C THR A 21 10.83 -9.93 -4.07
N PHE A 22 11.17 -8.99 -3.18
CA PHE A 22 12.22 -9.18 -2.19
C PHE A 22 11.97 -10.39 -1.28
N HIS A 23 10.76 -10.51 -0.74
CA HIS A 23 10.44 -11.64 0.12
C HIS A 23 10.40 -12.96 -0.66
N LEU A 24 9.82 -12.95 -1.87
CA LEU A 24 9.68 -14.15 -2.68
C LEU A 24 11.01 -14.67 -3.24
N MET A 25 11.97 -13.79 -3.55
CA MET A 25 13.31 -14.22 -3.97
C MET A 25 14.08 -14.89 -2.84
N LEU A 26 13.87 -14.50 -1.60
CA LEU A 26 14.53 -15.10 -0.43
C LEU A 26 13.83 -16.40 0.02
N ALA A 27 12.49 -16.40 0.02
CA ALA A 27 11.69 -17.58 0.37
C ALA A 27 10.34 -17.53 -0.36
N PRO A 28 10.00 -18.54 -1.16
CA PRO A 28 10.67 -19.83 -1.36
C PRO A 28 11.77 -19.84 -2.44
N GLY A 29 12.05 -18.70 -3.08
CA GLY A 29 12.94 -18.53 -4.21
C GLY A 29 12.18 -18.49 -5.55
N SER A 30 12.59 -17.56 -6.44
CA SER A 30 11.90 -17.32 -7.71
C SER A 30 11.98 -18.50 -8.67
N GLU A 31 13.10 -19.23 -8.67
CA GLU A 31 13.27 -20.44 -9.49
C GLU A 31 12.31 -21.58 -9.11
N LEU A 32 12.00 -21.72 -7.79
CA LEU A 32 11.01 -22.69 -7.36
C LEU A 32 9.62 -22.29 -7.86
N VAL A 33 9.27 -21.01 -7.73
CA VAL A 33 7.97 -20.49 -8.20
C VAL A 33 7.84 -20.68 -9.72
N GLU A 34 8.91 -20.46 -10.49
CA GLU A 34 8.94 -20.71 -11.93
C GLU A 34 8.65 -22.19 -12.26
N ARG A 35 9.35 -23.13 -11.59
CA ARG A 35 9.10 -24.58 -11.76
C ARG A 35 7.68 -24.99 -11.39
N MET A 36 7.03 -24.28 -10.47
CA MET A 36 5.63 -24.50 -10.08
C MET A 36 4.62 -23.83 -11.03
N GLY A 37 5.11 -23.16 -12.09
CA GLY A 37 4.28 -22.52 -13.12
C GLY A 37 3.91 -21.06 -12.87
N GLY A 38 4.71 -20.36 -12.07
CA GLY A 38 4.53 -18.94 -11.75
C GLY A 38 3.62 -18.70 -10.56
N LEU A 39 3.57 -17.45 -10.09
CA LEU A 39 2.84 -17.04 -8.87
C LEU A 39 1.36 -17.39 -8.93
N GLN A 40 0.69 -17.17 -10.06
CA GLN A 40 -0.74 -17.45 -10.22
C GLN A 40 -1.03 -18.91 -9.92
N LYS A 41 -0.29 -19.83 -10.55
CA LYS A 41 -0.48 -21.26 -10.32
C LYS A 41 -0.03 -21.68 -8.93
N PHE A 42 1.10 -21.17 -8.46
CA PHE A 42 1.66 -21.46 -7.14
C PHE A 42 0.71 -21.04 -5.99
N THR A 43 -0.05 -19.94 -6.17
CA THR A 43 -0.96 -19.43 -5.16
C THR A 43 -2.43 -19.76 -5.43
N SER A 44 -2.76 -20.40 -6.55
CA SER A 44 -4.15 -20.62 -7.03
C SER A 44 -4.93 -19.31 -7.24
N TRP A 45 -4.24 -18.24 -7.66
CA TRP A 45 -4.85 -16.98 -8.04
C TRP A 45 -5.11 -16.95 -9.54
N ASN A 46 -6.34 -16.67 -9.98
CA ASN A 46 -6.72 -16.70 -11.39
C ASN A 46 -6.74 -15.32 -12.07
N GLY A 47 -6.35 -14.27 -11.36
CA GLY A 47 -6.31 -12.91 -11.88
C GLY A 47 -4.90 -12.41 -12.18
N PRO A 48 -4.78 -11.19 -12.72
CA PRO A 48 -3.49 -10.55 -12.94
C PRO A 48 -2.76 -10.25 -11.63
N MET A 49 -1.43 -10.22 -11.73
CA MET A 49 -0.51 -9.89 -10.65
C MET A 49 0.46 -8.80 -11.03
N LEU A 50 0.76 -7.94 -10.07
CA LEU A 50 1.88 -7.01 -10.12
C LEU A 50 2.95 -7.47 -9.13
N THR A 51 4.24 -7.36 -9.51
CA THR A 51 5.36 -7.46 -8.56
C THR A 51 6.09 -6.14 -8.47
N ASP A 52 6.49 -5.75 -7.25
CA ASP A 52 7.45 -4.67 -7.07
C ASP A 52 8.86 -5.10 -7.51
N SER A 53 9.81 -4.17 -7.52
CA SER A 53 11.20 -4.46 -7.88
C SER A 53 12.01 -5.14 -6.76
N GLY A 54 11.52 -5.06 -5.53
CA GLY A 54 12.24 -5.45 -4.31
C GLY A 54 13.15 -4.35 -3.73
N GLY A 55 13.34 -3.24 -4.44
CA GLY A 55 14.21 -2.13 -4.02
C GLY A 55 13.79 -1.50 -2.71
N TYR A 56 12.51 -1.16 -2.57
CA TYR A 56 11.99 -0.52 -1.35
C TYR A 56 12.35 -1.28 -0.07
N GLN A 57 12.24 -2.62 -0.04
CA GLN A 57 12.50 -3.43 1.15
C GLN A 57 13.99 -3.45 1.50
N ILE A 58 14.86 -3.50 0.50
CA ILE A 58 16.31 -3.45 0.71
C ILE A 58 16.69 -2.15 1.42
N PHE A 59 16.16 -1.02 0.94
CA PHE A 59 16.48 0.30 1.48
C PHE A 59 15.78 0.56 2.82
N SER A 60 14.52 0.20 2.95
CA SER A 60 13.76 0.40 4.19
C SER A 60 14.31 -0.42 5.36
N MET A 61 14.82 -1.63 5.12
CA MET A 61 15.46 -2.46 6.15
C MET A 61 16.89 -2.01 6.44
N GLY A 62 17.57 -1.37 5.49
CA GLY A 62 18.91 -0.81 5.68
C GLY A 62 18.94 0.49 6.45
N HIS A 63 17.94 1.37 6.22
CA HIS A 63 17.86 2.70 6.82
C HIS A 63 16.82 2.82 7.95
N GLY A 64 16.09 1.75 8.26
CA GLY A 64 14.94 1.74 9.14
C GLY A 64 13.62 2.00 8.39
N SER A 65 12.50 1.64 9.00
CA SER A 65 11.19 1.71 8.37
C SER A 65 10.77 3.15 8.08
N VAL A 66 10.43 3.45 6.82
CA VAL A 66 9.80 4.73 6.42
C VAL A 66 8.53 5.01 7.24
N SER A 67 7.85 3.97 7.71
CA SER A 67 6.70 4.12 8.61
C SER A 67 7.06 4.70 9.99
N GLU A 68 8.30 4.55 10.45
CA GLU A 68 8.79 5.18 11.69
C GLU A 68 9.22 6.63 11.47
N GLU A 69 9.66 6.99 10.27
CA GLU A 69 9.93 8.37 9.87
C GLU A 69 8.65 9.20 9.81
N ILE A 70 7.59 8.65 9.21
CA ILE A 70 6.26 9.31 9.14
C ILE A 70 5.67 9.50 10.55
N LYS A 71 6.08 8.69 11.53
CA LYS A 71 5.61 8.78 12.92
C LYS A 71 6.35 9.80 13.78
N GLY A 72 7.38 10.47 13.26
CA GLY A 72 8.17 11.45 14.02
C GLY A 72 8.90 10.85 15.25
N LYS A 73 9.16 9.53 15.26
CA LYS A 73 9.74 8.81 16.41
C LYS A 73 11.26 8.69 16.37
N ARG A 74 11.94 9.40 15.48
CA ARG A 74 13.40 9.33 15.37
C ARG A 74 14.10 10.54 15.95
N ASP A 75 14.16 10.64 17.28
CA ASP A 75 15.10 11.50 18.00
C ASP A 75 16.36 10.76 18.50
N THR A 76 16.52 9.47 18.24
CA THR A 76 17.71 8.75 18.63
C THR A 76 18.11 7.75 17.55
N VAL A 77 19.30 7.95 17.02
CA VAL A 77 20.05 6.94 16.26
C VAL A 77 20.25 5.74 17.18
N ALA A 78 19.34 4.78 17.14
CA ALA A 78 19.59 3.46 17.65
C ALA A 78 20.58 2.78 16.68
N MET A 79 21.87 3.02 16.89
CA MET A 79 22.93 2.18 16.38
C MET A 79 22.76 0.80 17.03
N GLY A 80 22.30 -0.14 16.29
CA GLY A 80 22.26 -1.52 16.72
C GLY A 80 21.05 -2.28 16.19
N TRP A 81 21.36 -3.34 15.48
CA TRP A 81 20.57 -4.48 15.01
C TRP A 81 20.18 -4.44 13.53
N ASN A 82 20.96 -5.18 12.77
CA ASN A 82 20.76 -5.66 11.40
C ASN A 82 20.71 -4.58 10.31
N GLN A 83 21.84 -3.98 10.01
CA GLN A 83 22.07 -3.43 8.68
C GLN A 83 22.04 -4.61 7.69
N THR A 84 20.87 -4.90 7.13
CA THR A 84 20.75 -5.88 6.05
C THR A 84 21.40 -5.35 4.78
N LEU A 85 21.28 -4.06 4.49
CA LEU A 85 21.94 -3.41 3.39
C LEU A 85 23.45 -3.25 3.65
N ILE A 86 24.27 -3.78 2.75
CA ILE A 86 25.75 -3.75 2.84
C ILE A 86 26.31 -2.64 1.93
N LYS A 87 25.82 -2.53 0.69
CA LYS A 87 26.37 -1.60 -0.30
C LYS A 87 25.33 -1.27 -1.38
N ILE A 88 25.39 -0.03 -1.86
CA ILE A 88 24.69 0.43 -3.07
C ILE A 88 25.73 1.01 -4.00
N ASP A 89 25.75 0.60 -5.26
CA ASP A 89 26.60 1.16 -6.30
C ASP A 89 25.93 1.09 -7.69
N GLU A 90 26.67 1.32 -8.74
CA GLU A 90 26.15 1.27 -10.13
C GLU A 90 25.69 -0.14 -10.53
N GLU A 91 26.28 -1.19 -9.97
CA GLU A 91 25.92 -2.58 -10.27
C GLU A 91 24.55 -2.94 -9.70
N GLY A 92 24.26 -2.49 -8.47
CA GLY A 92 23.04 -2.86 -7.78
C GLY A 92 23.12 -2.61 -6.27
N ALA A 93 22.29 -3.35 -5.54
CA ALA A 93 22.23 -3.34 -4.08
C ALA A 93 22.68 -4.68 -3.50
N THR A 94 23.74 -4.66 -2.69
CA THR A 94 24.23 -5.83 -1.95
C THR A 94 23.67 -5.83 -0.55
N PHE A 95 23.04 -6.91 -0.14
CA PHE A 95 22.37 -7.02 1.16
C PHE A 95 22.48 -8.43 1.73
N ARG A 96 22.23 -8.55 3.03
CA ARG A 96 22.18 -9.82 3.76
C ARG A 96 20.72 -10.29 3.90
N SER A 97 20.46 -11.53 3.53
CA SER A 97 19.17 -12.18 3.72
C SER A 97 18.83 -12.29 5.22
N TYR A 98 17.63 -11.89 5.59
CA TYR A 98 17.11 -12.07 6.94
C TYR A 98 16.64 -13.53 7.21
N VAL A 99 16.55 -14.35 6.16
CA VAL A 99 16.09 -15.74 6.26
C VAL A 99 17.21 -16.66 6.72
N ASP A 100 18.39 -16.53 6.11
CA ASP A 100 19.51 -17.46 6.28
C ASP A 100 20.88 -16.77 6.40
N GLY A 101 20.92 -15.44 6.34
CA GLY A 101 22.15 -14.66 6.45
C GLY A 101 23.02 -14.62 5.20
N THR A 102 22.63 -15.25 4.10
CA THR A 102 23.37 -15.22 2.83
C THR A 102 23.45 -13.82 2.25
N ILE A 103 24.53 -13.54 1.51
CA ILE A 103 24.71 -12.26 0.84
C ILE A 103 24.16 -12.36 -0.59
N HIS A 104 23.30 -11.41 -0.93
CA HIS A 104 22.71 -11.26 -2.27
C HIS A 104 23.14 -9.95 -2.90
N ASN A 105 23.28 -9.95 -4.22
CA ASN A 105 23.42 -8.75 -5.02
C ASN A 105 22.22 -8.66 -5.98
N LEU A 106 21.35 -7.69 -5.79
CA LEU A 106 20.21 -7.43 -6.67
C LEU A 106 20.61 -6.34 -7.66
N THR A 107 20.86 -6.74 -8.90
CA THR A 107 21.09 -5.82 -10.01
C THR A 107 19.77 -5.54 -10.75
N PRO A 108 19.69 -4.49 -11.59
CA PRO A 108 18.54 -4.24 -12.45
C PRO A 108 18.13 -5.43 -13.31
N GLU A 109 19.12 -6.12 -13.90
CA GLU A 109 18.90 -7.31 -14.72
C GLU A 109 18.34 -8.46 -13.89
N LYS A 110 18.92 -8.69 -12.69
CA LYS A 110 18.45 -9.75 -11.79
C LYS A 110 17.04 -9.49 -11.27
N ALA A 111 16.69 -8.23 -11.01
CA ALA A 111 15.32 -7.85 -10.63
C ALA A 111 14.30 -8.18 -11.73
N ILE A 112 14.64 -7.97 -12.99
CA ILE A 112 13.80 -8.36 -14.13
C ILE A 112 13.72 -9.87 -14.25
N GLU A 113 14.85 -10.58 -14.14
CA GLU A 113 14.89 -12.04 -14.17
C GLU A 113 13.98 -12.66 -13.11
N ILE A 114 14.11 -12.21 -11.85
CA ILE A 114 13.30 -12.70 -10.74
C ILE A 114 11.80 -12.47 -10.99
N GLN A 115 11.39 -11.26 -11.42
CA GLN A 115 9.99 -10.97 -11.71
C GLN A 115 9.45 -11.79 -12.90
N ARG A 116 10.31 -12.17 -13.85
CA ARG A 116 9.95 -13.11 -14.92
C ARG A 116 9.73 -14.51 -14.41
N GLN A 117 10.63 -15.02 -13.58
CA GLN A 117 10.51 -16.33 -12.92
C GLN A 117 9.24 -16.39 -12.04
N LEU A 118 8.93 -15.30 -11.35
CA LEU A 118 7.69 -15.18 -10.60
C LEU A 118 6.45 -15.18 -11.51
N GLY A 119 6.57 -14.74 -12.78
CA GLY A 119 5.51 -14.80 -13.78
C GLY A 119 4.41 -13.75 -13.61
N ALA A 120 4.67 -12.64 -12.93
CA ALA A 120 3.71 -11.54 -12.79
C ALA A 120 3.41 -10.89 -14.15
N ASP A 121 2.19 -10.36 -14.32
CA ASP A 121 1.76 -9.67 -15.55
C ASP A 121 2.35 -8.28 -15.66
N LEU A 122 2.38 -7.57 -14.52
CA LEU A 122 2.95 -6.23 -14.37
C LEU A 122 4.19 -6.32 -13.51
N ILE A 123 5.28 -5.75 -13.99
CA ILE A 123 6.58 -5.74 -13.29
C ILE A 123 7.16 -4.34 -13.27
N VAL A 124 8.07 -4.06 -12.36
CA VAL A 124 8.59 -2.72 -12.12
C VAL A 124 10.11 -2.71 -12.20
N VAL A 125 10.70 -1.63 -12.72
CA VAL A 125 12.15 -1.43 -12.75
C VAL A 125 12.74 -1.36 -11.35
N LEU A 126 14.00 -1.80 -11.17
CA LEU A 126 14.71 -1.59 -9.91
C LEU A 126 15.02 -0.10 -9.72
N ASP A 127 14.76 0.41 -8.54
CA ASP A 127 15.00 1.78 -8.14
C ASP A 127 15.66 1.86 -6.76
N GLU A 128 16.31 2.97 -6.46
CA GLU A 128 16.78 3.30 -5.13
C GLU A 128 15.76 4.25 -4.46
N CYS A 129 14.96 3.69 -3.55
CA CYS A 129 13.98 4.46 -2.79
C CYS A 129 14.66 5.14 -1.60
N THR A 130 14.86 6.46 -1.69
CA THR A 130 15.51 7.24 -0.61
C THR A 130 14.53 7.56 0.52
N PRO A 131 15.01 7.57 1.79
CA PRO A 131 14.25 8.10 2.92
C PRO A 131 13.99 9.62 2.76
N PHE A 132 12.99 10.11 3.52
CA PHE A 132 12.64 11.54 3.49
C PHE A 132 13.74 12.46 4.02
N ASN A 133 14.52 12.01 5.01
CA ASN A 133 15.49 12.80 5.75
C ASN A 133 16.87 12.93 5.06
N VAL A 134 17.02 12.44 3.83
CA VAL A 134 18.26 12.65 3.07
C VAL A 134 18.27 14.01 2.38
N ASP A 135 19.47 14.56 2.19
CA ASP A 135 19.64 15.85 1.53
C ASP A 135 19.30 15.79 0.02
N LYS A 136 19.17 16.98 -0.58
CA LYS A 136 18.86 17.14 -2.00
C LYS A 136 19.90 16.53 -2.91
N GLN A 137 21.20 16.63 -2.54
CA GLN A 137 22.28 16.11 -3.36
C GLN A 137 22.24 14.60 -3.43
N TYR A 138 22.07 13.92 -2.30
CA TYR A 138 21.91 12.47 -2.26
C TYR A 138 20.66 12.02 -3.02
N THR A 139 19.53 12.72 -2.85
CA THR A 139 18.29 12.45 -3.60
C THR A 139 18.50 12.57 -5.11
N ALA A 140 19.28 13.57 -5.56
CA ALA A 140 19.59 13.75 -6.97
C ALA A 140 20.51 12.64 -7.52
N ASP A 141 21.49 12.19 -6.72
CA ASP A 141 22.41 11.11 -7.11
C ASP A 141 21.69 9.77 -7.19
N SER A 142 20.87 9.47 -6.20
CA SER A 142 20.00 8.29 -6.17
C SER A 142 18.99 8.27 -7.34
N MET A 143 18.33 9.39 -7.63
CA MET A 143 17.47 9.52 -8.79
C MET A 143 18.20 9.21 -10.10
N ARG A 144 19.40 9.80 -10.30
CA ARG A 144 20.21 9.53 -11.49
C ARG A 144 20.65 8.08 -11.60
N ARG A 145 20.97 7.43 -10.48
CA ARG A 145 21.26 5.99 -10.42
C ARG A 145 20.03 5.18 -10.81
N SER A 146 18.87 5.49 -10.23
CA SER A 146 17.59 4.85 -10.57
C SER A 146 17.27 4.97 -12.06
N HIS A 147 17.55 6.11 -12.70
CA HIS A 147 17.39 6.27 -14.15
C HIS A 147 18.32 5.34 -14.95
N ARG A 148 19.59 5.21 -14.56
CA ARG A 148 20.52 4.28 -15.22
C ARG A 148 20.08 2.81 -15.02
N TRP A 149 19.63 2.46 -13.82
CA TRP A 149 19.08 1.16 -13.51
C TRP A 149 17.79 0.85 -14.30
N ALA A 150 16.93 1.86 -14.48
CA ALA A 150 15.72 1.71 -15.28
C ALA A 150 16.03 1.43 -16.76
N ILE A 151 17.09 2.06 -17.32
CA ILE A 151 17.56 1.75 -18.68
C ILE A 151 18.09 0.32 -18.76
N ARG A 152 18.86 -0.14 -17.79
CA ARG A 152 19.37 -1.52 -17.72
C ARG A 152 18.22 -2.52 -17.59
N SER A 153 17.25 -2.25 -16.71
CA SER A 153 16.04 -3.04 -16.55
C SER A 153 15.25 -3.13 -17.87
N LEU A 154 15.07 -2.00 -18.57
CA LEU A 154 14.35 -1.97 -19.84
C LEU A 154 15.07 -2.76 -20.94
N LYS A 155 16.40 -2.64 -21.05
CA LYS A 155 17.21 -3.42 -21.98
C LYS A 155 17.07 -4.92 -21.70
N GLU A 156 17.18 -5.31 -20.44
CA GLU A 156 17.01 -6.72 -20.04
C GLU A 156 15.61 -7.23 -20.30
N PHE A 157 14.60 -6.40 -20.02
CA PHE A 157 13.20 -6.69 -20.32
C PHE A 157 12.98 -6.98 -21.81
N ILE A 158 13.53 -6.15 -22.70
CA ILE A 158 13.41 -6.33 -24.15
C ILE A 158 14.19 -7.56 -24.59
N ARG A 159 15.43 -7.73 -24.11
CA ARG A 159 16.31 -8.85 -24.48
C ARG A 159 15.71 -10.22 -24.14
N THR A 160 15.03 -10.30 -23.01
CA THR A 160 14.50 -11.57 -22.48
C THR A 160 12.99 -11.72 -22.65
N ALA A 161 12.37 -10.89 -23.49
CA ALA A 161 10.92 -10.89 -23.71
C ALA A 161 10.39 -12.27 -24.15
N LYS A 162 9.64 -12.93 -23.27
CA LYS A 162 9.02 -14.24 -23.48
C LYS A 162 7.52 -14.22 -23.11
N GLY A 163 6.77 -13.22 -23.50
CA GLY A 163 5.36 -13.25 -23.17
C GLY A 163 4.70 -11.88 -23.02
N LYS A 164 3.64 -11.83 -22.22
CA LYS A 164 2.70 -10.71 -22.14
C LYS A 164 2.95 -9.78 -20.94
N GLN A 165 4.15 -9.80 -20.35
CA GLN A 165 4.46 -8.92 -19.22
C GLN A 165 4.57 -7.47 -19.68
N ALA A 166 4.20 -6.54 -18.79
CA ALA A 166 4.31 -5.11 -19.00
C ALA A 166 5.21 -4.49 -17.93
N LEU A 167 6.12 -3.59 -18.36
CA LEU A 167 7.11 -2.97 -17.48
C LEU A 167 6.72 -1.54 -17.11
N TYR A 168 6.70 -1.26 -15.81
CA TYR A 168 6.53 0.10 -15.27
C TYR A 168 7.89 0.75 -15.00
N GLY A 169 8.04 2.02 -15.45
CA GLY A 169 9.08 2.91 -14.99
C GLY A 169 8.70 3.57 -13.67
N ILE A 170 9.68 4.05 -12.89
CA ILE A 170 9.43 4.72 -11.60
C ILE A 170 9.95 6.15 -11.63
N VAL A 171 9.13 7.09 -11.14
CA VAL A 171 9.52 8.47 -10.87
C VAL A 171 10.11 8.55 -9.46
N GLN A 172 11.30 9.12 -9.35
CA GLN A 172 11.99 9.44 -8.12
C GLN A 172 12.17 10.97 -7.96
N GLY A 173 12.89 11.45 -6.96
CA GLY A 173 13.19 12.88 -6.77
C GLY A 173 12.77 13.45 -5.41
N GLY A 174 12.27 12.59 -4.50
CA GLY A 174 11.85 12.99 -3.15
C GLY A 174 10.77 14.08 -3.19
N VAL A 175 10.95 15.10 -2.37
CA VAL A 175 10.04 16.27 -2.29
C VAL A 175 10.51 17.46 -3.14
N TYR A 176 11.56 17.28 -3.94
CA TYR A 176 12.17 18.36 -4.71
C TYR A 176 11.55 18.44 -6.11
N GLU A 177 10.80 19.49 -6.39
CA GLU A 177 10.06 19.67 -7.64
C GLU A 177 10.96 19.62 -8.87
N ASP A 178 12.12 20.26 -8.84
CA ASP A 178 13.10 20.27 -9.94
C ASP A 178 13.64 18.86 -10.25
N LEU A 179 13.78 18.01 -9.24
CA LEU A 179 14.15 16.61 -9.43
C LEU A 179 12.98 15.79 -9.98
N ARG A 180 11.76 16.03 -9.47
CA ARG A 180 10.54 15.40 -10.00
C ARG A 180 10.35 15.70 -11.48
N VAL A 181 10.53 16.96 -11.91
CA VAL A 181 10.48 17.33 -13.33
C VAL A 181 11.45 16.49 -14.15
N LYS A 182 12.73 16.46 -13.78
CA LYS A 182 13.75 15.66 -14.49
C LYS A 182 13.42 14.18 -14.52
N SER A 183 12.86 13.65 -13.45
CA SER A 183 12.48 12.24 -13.40
C SER A 183 11.26 11.93 -14.26
N CYS A 184 10.28 12.84 -14.31
CA CYS A 184 9.12 12.72 -15.20
C CYS A 184 9.52 12.82 -16.68
N GLU A 185 10.39 13.78 -17.05
CA GLU A 185 10.95 13.89 -18.39
C GLU A 185 11.63 12.59 -18.83
N PHE A 186 12.44 11.99 -17.92
CA PHE A 186 13.10 10.73 -18.18
C PHE A 186 12.09 9.61 -18.46
N VAL A 187 11.14 9.33 -17.55
CA VAL A 187 10.20 8.20 -17.75
C VAL A 187 9.24 8.43 -18.91
N ASN A 188 8.92 9.67 -19.24
CA ASN A 188 8.10 10.03 -20.40
C ASN A 188 8.79 9.69 -21.74
N THR A 189 10.13 9.75 -21.77
CA THR A 189 10.92 9.51 -22.99
C THR A 189 11.02 8.02 -23.36
N TYR A 190 11.04 7.12 -22.35
CA TYR A 190 11.24 5.69 -22.56
C TYR A 190 9.90 4.94 -22.75
N PRO A 191 9.91 3.80 -23.48
CA PRO A 191 8.69 3.06 -23.82
C PRO A 191 8.23 2.14 -22.67
N PHE A 192 8.09 2.67 -21.48
CA PHE A 192 7.43 1.97 -20.37
C PHE A 192 5.93 1.83 -20.66
N PHE A 193 5.34 0.70 -20.28
CA PHE A 193 3.90 0.48 -20.36
C PHE A 193 3.14 1.44 -19.46
N GLY A 194 3.59 1.59 -18.23
CA GLY A 194 3.01 2.47 -17.22
C GLY A 194 4.09 3.17 -16.41
N ILE A 195 3.70 4.09 -15.55
CA ILE A 195 4.59 4.86 -14.71
C ILE A 195 4.14 4.71 -13.26
N ALA A 196 5.06 4.35 -12.37
CA ALA A 196 4.85 4.34 -10.94
C ALA A 196 5.42 5.62 -10.31
N ILE A 197 4.69 6.22 -9.40
CA ILE A 197 5.16 7.33 -8.57
C ILE A 197 5.72 6.72 -7.29
N GLY A 198 7.03 6.82 -7.12
CA GLY A 198 7.78 6.26 -6.01
C GLY A 198 8.56 7.32 -5.23
N GLY A 199 9.43 6.83 -4.34
CA GLY A 199 10.26 7.63 -3.46
C GLY A 199 9.50 8.20 -2.26
N SER A 200 10.22 8.88 -1.38
CA SER A 200 9.58 9.61 -0.29
C SER A 200 8.72 10.75 -0.84
N LEU A 201 7.47 10.82 -0.40
CA LEU A 201 6.48 11.80 -0.86
C LEU A 201 6.25 12.93 0.17
N GLY A 202 7.03 13.01 1.24
CA GLY A 202 6.93 14.05 2.25
C GLY A 202 6.72 13.52 3.67
N ALA A 203 6.87 14.41 4.66
CA ALA A 203 6.77 14.07 6.08
C ALA A 203 5.32 14.01 6.60
N ASN A 204 4.37 14.59 5.86
CA ASN A 204 2.96 14.63 6.23
C ASN A 204 2.03 14.48 5.02
N LYS A 205 0.74 14.30 5.28
CA LYS A 205 -0.25 14.06 4.22
C LYS A 205 -0.39 15.23 3.24
N LYS A 206 -0.34 16.46 3.73
CA LYS A 206 -0.44 17.64 2.86
C LYS A 206 0.73 17.70 1.88
N GLY A 207 1.96 17.58 2.36
CA GLY A 207 3.15 17.56 1.50
C GLY A 207 3.12 16.40 0.51
N MET A 208 2.64 15.23 0.92
CA MET A 208 2.44 14.08 0.02
C MET A 208 1.44 14.43 -1.10
N HIS A 209 0.28 15.00 -0.77
CA HIS A 209 -0.72 15.40 -1.75
C HIS A 209 -0.17 16.46 -2.73
N ASP A 210 0.54 17.46 -2.21
CA ASP A 210 1.16 18.52 -3.02
C ASP A 210 2.16 17.92 -4.03
N ILE A 211 3.05 17.04 -3.58
CA ILE A 211 4.07 16.44 -4.46
C ILE A 211 3.49 15.43 -5.45
N VAL A 212 2.45 14.68 -5.08
CA VAL A 212 1.71 13.80 -6.01
C VAL A 212 1.03 14.62 -7.09
N THR A 213 0.33 15.69 -6.71
CA THR A 213 -0.32 16.62 -7.65
C THR A 213 0.70 17.24 -8.61
N PHE A 214 1.82 17.75 -8.08
CA PHE A 214 2.90 18.31 -8.87
C PHE A 214 3.47 17.29 -9.86
N THR A 215 3.83 16.10 -9.37
CA THR A 215 4.42 15.03 -10.18
C THR A 215 3.48 14.59 -11.30
N ARG A 216 2.19 14.37 -10.97
CA ARG A 216 1.21 13.91 -11.96
C ARG A 216 1.03 14.87 -13.14
N LYS A 217 1.10 16.18 -12.90
CA LYS A 217 1.03 17.22 -13.96
C LYS A 217 2.18 17.14 -14.96
N GLN A 218 3.32 16.56 -14.58
CA GLN A 218 4.50 16.40 -15.45
C GLN A 218 4.46 15.10 -16.27
N LEU A 219 3.52 14.19 -15.95
CA LEU A 219 3.43 12.88 -16.59
C LEU A 219 2.46 12.91 -17.77
N ARG A 220 2.74 12.09 -18.78
CA ARG A 220 1.86 11.86 -19.93
C ARG A 220 0.52 11.25 -19.48
N ASN A 221 -0.54 11.51 -20.27
CA ASN A 221 -1.90 11.02 -20.00
C ASN A 221 -2.24 9.71 -20.73
N ASP A 222 -1.34 9.21 -21.57
CA ASP A 222 -1.57 8.04 -22.42
C ASP A 222 -1.05 6.73 -21.82
N ARG A 223 -0.62 6.76 -20.57
CA ARG A 223 -0.09 5.60 -19.84
C ARG A 223 -0.74 5.47 -18.48
N PRO A 224 -0.97 4.25 -17.97
CA PRO A 224 -1.46 4.05 -16.61
C PRO A 224 -0.44 4.55 -15.58
N ILE A 225 -0.96 5.22 -14.56
CA ILE A 225 -0.17 5.77 -13.44
C ILE A 225 -0.51 5.00 -12.17
N HIS A 226 0.51 4.47 -11.51
CA HIS A 226 0.41 3.72 -10.28
C HIS A 226 1.03 4.49 -9.12
N LEU A 227 0.33 4.64 -7.99
CA LEU A 227 0.86 5.28 -6.78
C LEU A 227 1.28 4.20 -5.78
N LEU A 228 2.58 4.05 -5.56
CA LEU A 228 3.17 2.99 -4.76
C LEU A 228 2.95 3.20 -3.26
N GLY A 229 2.42 2.18 -2.59
CA GLY A 229 2.35 2.06 -1.12
C GLY A 229 1.35 2.99 -0.43
N ILE A 230 0.55 3.74 -1.18
CA ILE A 230 -0.44 4.69 -0.66
C ILE A 230 -1.85 4.15 -0.90
N GLY A 231 -2.67 4.10 0.15
CA GLY A 231 -4.02 3.52 0.06
C GLY A 231 -4.96 3.96 1.20
N GLY A 232 -4.71 5.11 1.82
CA GLY A 232 -5.71 5.75 2.69
C GLY A 232 -6.91 6.23 1.88
N ILE A 233 -8.11 6.22 2.44
CA ILE A 233 -9.35 6.55 1.70
C ILE A 233 -9.26 7.95 1.08
N ARG A 234 -8.83 8.94 1.84
CA ARG A 234 -8.63 10.32 1.36
C ARG A 234 -7.54 10.43 0.30
N ASP A 235 -6.46 9.66 0.50
CA ASP A 235 -5.32 9.66 -0.41
C ASP A 235 -5.71 9.09 -1.76
N ILE A 236 -6.60 8.08 -1.78
CA ILE A 236 -7.16 7.49 -3.00
C ILE A 236 -8.03 8.53 -3.73
N PHE A 237 -8.97 9.20 -3.05
CA PHE A 237 -9.79 10.23 -3.69
C PHE A 237 -8.93 11.37 -4.25
N HIS A 238 -7.95 11.84 -3.46
CA HIS A 238 -7.02 12.85 -3.95
C HIS A 238 -6.28 12.37 -5.20
N GLY A 239 -5.69 11.17 -5.17
CA GLY A 239 -4.95 10.61 -6.30
C GLY A 239 -5.81 10.44 -7.54
N VAL A 240 -7.02 9.90 -7.41
CA VAL A 240 -7.97 9.74 -8.53
C VAL A 240 -8.32 11.08 -9.16
N LYS A 241 -8.59 12.12 -8.37
CA LYS A 241 -8.84 13.49 -8.86
C LYS A 241 -7.63 14.08 -9.60
N GLN A 242 -6.42 13.61 -9.29
CA GLN A 242 -5.21 13.98 -10.03
C GLN A 242 -4.95 13.09 -11.26
N GLY A 243 -5.72 12.01 -11.46
CA GLY A 243 -5.55 11.08 -12.57
C GLY A 243 -4.56 9.94 -12.28
N ILE A 244 -4.51 9.49 -11.05
CA ILE A 244 -3.86 8.21 -10.67
C ILE A 244 -4.84 7.07 -10.96
N ASP A 245 -4.38 6.01 -11.62
CA ASP A 245 -5.21 4.90 -12.08
C ASP A 245 -5.27 3.74 -11.09
N THR A 246 -4.14 3.44 -10.42
CA THR A 246 -4.02 2.28 -9.52
C THR A 246 -3.22 2.60 -8.27
N PHE A 247 -3.52 1.86 -7.19
CA PHE A 247 -2.92 2.02 -5.87
C PHE A 247 -2.60 0.65 -5.29
N ASP A 248 -1.59 0.57 -4.44
CA ASP A 248 -1.35 -0.56 -3.55
C ASP A 248 -1.15 -0.10 -2.11
N CYS A 249 -1.62 -0.90 -1.16
CA CYS A 249 -1.35 -0.68 0.26
C CYS A 249 -1.61 -1.92 1.09
N VAL A 250 -0.72 -2.18 2.05
CA VAL A 250 -0.90 -3.27 3.02
C VAL A 250 -1.79 -2.89 4.20
N HIS A 251 -2.13 -1.59 4.34
CA HIS A 251 -2.85 -1.07 5.51
C HIS A 251 -4.18 -1.78 5.78
N PRO A 252 -5.10 -1.99 4.82
CA PRO A 252 -6.39 -2.62 5.09
C PRO A 252 -6.26 -4.02 5.69
N THR A 253 -5.34 -4.84 5.14
CA THR A 253 -5.12 -6.20 5.61
C THR A 253 -4.34 -6.25 6.92
N ARG A 254 -3.35 -5.35 7.11
CA ARG A 254 -2.63 -5.21 8.38
C ARG A 254 -3.58 -4.79 9.49
N LEU A 255 -4.40 -3.76 9.23
CA LEU A 255 -5.42 -3.26 10.16
C LEU A 255 -6.39 -4.38 10.58
N GLY A 256 -6.91 -5.14 9.61
CA GLY A 256 -7.85 -6.25 9.88
C GLY A 256 -7.27 -7.32 10.78
N ARG A 257 -6.01 -7.70 10.57
CA ARG A 257 -5.32 -8.68 11.44
C ARG A 257 -5.16 -8.24 12.90
N HIS A 258 -5.23 -6.93 13.15
CA HIS A 258 -5.15 -6.35 14.50
C HIS A 258 -6.52 -5.86 15.02
N GLY A 259 -7.61 -6.31 14.42
CA GLY A 259 -8.97 -6.02 14.87
C GLY A 259 -9.53 -4.67 14.43
N GLY A 260 -8.81 -3.93 13.59
CA GLY A 260 -9.30 -2.68 13.02
C GLY A 260 -10.17 -2.94 11.80
N ALA A 261 -11.45 -2.62 11.89
CA ALA A 261 -12.43 -2.72 10.82
C ALA A 261 -12.67 -1.36 10.18
N LEU A 262 -12.50 -1.24 8.86
CA LEU A 262 -12.82 -0.03 8.11
C LEU A 262 -14.32 0.27 8.19
N VAL A 263 -14.68 1.52 8.39
CA VAL A 263 -16.07 1.94 8.54
C VAL A 263 -16.35 3.25 7.81
N LYS A 264 -17.57 3.40 7.30
CA LYS A 264 -18.06 4.65 6.72
C LYS A 264 -18.41 5.68 7.82
N PRO A 265 -18.53 6.98 7.48
CA PRO A 265 -18.98 8.03 8.40
C PRO A 265 -20.26 7.68 9.17
N THR A 266 -21.26 7.12 8.50
CA THR A 266 -22.56 6.71 9.07
C THR A 266 -22.45 5.77 10.27
N PHE A 267 -21.39 4.97 10.35
CA PHE A 267 -21.11 4.12 11.51
C PHE A 267 -21.02 4.95 12.82
N TRP A 268 -20.47 6.14 12.75
CA TRP A 268 -20.28 7.00 13.90
C TRP A 268 -21.56 7.76 14.28
N ASP A 269 -22.37 8.11 13.30
CA ASP A 269 -23.66 8.79 13.50
C ASP A 269 -24.65 7.87 14.21
N ASP A 270 -24.76 6.62 13.79
CA ASP A 270 -25.57 5.59 14.42
C ASP A 270 -25.14 5.34 15.88
N TYR A 271 -23.83 5.32 16.11
CA TYR A 271 -23.28 5.08 17.44
C TYR A 271 -23.54 6.26 18.42
N GLU A 272 -23.54 7.51 17.97
CA GLU A 272 -23.84 8.70 18.78
C GLU A 272 -25.32 8.75 19.14
N THR A 273 -26.20 8.41 18.21
CA THR A 273 -27.66 8.38 18.42
C THR A 273 -28.05 7.37 19.49
N GLU A 274 -27.43 6.19 19.50
CA GLU A 274 -27.71 5.16 20.51
C GLU A 274 -27.23 5.54 21.91
N LYS A 275 -26.14 6.31 22.03
CA LYS A 275 -25.66 6.80 23.33
C LYS A 275 -26.56 7.86 23.92
N SER A 276 -27.14 8.74 23.11
CA SER A 276 -28.07 9.77 23.57
C SER A 276 -29.36 9.17 24.13
N ASN A 277 -29.76 8.01 23.64
CA ASN A 277 -30.97 7.30 24.07
C ASN A 277 -30.77 6.43 25.34
N LYS A 278 -29.53 6.17 25.75
CA LYS A 278 -29.22 5.50 27.02
C LYS A 278 -28.82 6.54 28.05
N THR A 279 -29.73 6.88 28.99
CA THR A 279 -29.51 7.77 30.14
C THR A 279 -28.32 7.24 30.95
N LEU A 280 -27.11 7.70 30.66
CA LEU A 280 -25.90 7.35 31.39
C LEU A 280 -25.45 8.55 32.23
N THR A 281 -25.55 8.36 33.56
CA THR A 281 -25.00 9.18 34.64
C THR A 281 -23.62 9.72 34.32
N SER A 282 -23.51 11.02 34.42
CA SER A 282 -22.37 11.95 34.46
C SER A 282 -20.97 11.34 34.63
N LYS A 283 -20.37 10.85 33.56
CA LYS A 283 -18.91 10.84 33.39
C LYS A 283 -18.56 11.73 32.20
N LYS A 284 -17.66 12.71 32.40
CA LYS A 284 -17.18 13.63 31.38
C LYS A 284 -16.86 12.85 30.10
N ILE A 285 -17.70 13.04 29.09
CA ILE A 285 -17.51 12.43 27.76
C ILE A 285 -16.29 13.12 27.14
N ARG A 286 -15.20 12.37 26.99
CA ARG A 286 -14.07 12.87 26.18
C ARG A 286 -14.54 12.97 24.72
N PRO A 287 -14.20 14.04 23.98
CA PRO A 287 -14.51 14.13 22.57
C PRO A 287 -13.92 12.89 21.88
N ARG A 288 -14.73 12.24 21.08
CA ARG A 288 -14.34 11.00 20.40
C ARG A 288 -13.59 11.36 19.14
N ILE A 289 -12.40 10.78 18.95
CA ILE A 289 -11.67 10.88 17.70
C ILE A 289 -12.42 10.01 16.69
N ILE A 290 -13.01 10.61 15.67
CA ILE A 290 -13.62 9.94 14.53
C ILE A 290 -12.48 9.42 13.65
N ARG A 291 -12.52 8.15 13.28
CA ARG A 291 -11.49 7.48 12.47
C ARG A 291 -12.14 6.74 11.30
N GLU A 292 -11.36 6.47 10.27
CA GLU A 292 -11.75 5.61 9.15
C GLU A 292 -11.91 4.12 9.54
N HIS A 293 -11.66 3.79 10.81
CA HIS A 293 -11.82 2.43 11.33
C HIS A 293 -12.25 2.40 12.79
N THR A 294 -12.81 1.29 13.21
CA THR A 294 -13.07 0.96 14.62
C THR A 294 -12.36 -0.34 14.99
N ASN A 295 -11.93 -0.46 16.25
CA ASN A 295 -11.34 -1.73 16.73
C ASN A 295 -12.42 -2.61 17.36
N VAL A 296 -12.66 -3.78 16.81
CA VAL A 296 -13.68 -4.73 17.29
C VAL A 296 -13.37 -5.34 18.66
N ASP A 297 -12.11 -5.21 19.13
CA ASP A 297 -11.71 -5.65 20.47
C ASP A 297 -12.19 -4.72 21.61
N LYS A 298 -12.83 -3.60 21.30
CA LYS A 298 -13.35 -2.64 22.28
C LYS A 298 -14.52 -3.24 23.08
N ALA A 299 -14.51 -3.03 24.40
CA ALA A 299 -15.47 -3.61 25.34
C ALA A 299 -16.94 -3.33 25.01
N HIS A 300 -17.25 -2.22 24.35
CA HIS A 300 -18.64 -1.89 23.95
C HIS A 300 -19.21 -2.78 22.85
N PHE A 301 -18.37 -3.58 22.17
CA PHE A 301 -18.84 -4.56 21.19
C PHE A 301 -19.12 -5.93 21.77
N ARG A 302 -18.85 -6.14 23.07
CA ARG A 302 -19.01 -7.43 23.74
C ARG A 302 -20.41 -8.04 23.56
N ASP A 303 -21.44 -7.21 23.63
CA ASP A 303 -22.84 -7.63 23.57
C ASP A 303 -23.56 -7.06 22.31
N ASP A 304 -22.81 -6.63 21.27
CA ASP A 304 -23.38 -6.06 20.06
C ASP A 304 -23.63 -7.15 19.02
N SER A 305 -24.91 -7.48 18.81
CA SER A 305 -25.34 -8.53 17.86
C SER A 305 -25.31 -8.09 16.39
N ARG A 306 -25.06 -6.81 16.11
CA ARG A 306 -25.01 -6.26 14.74
C ARG A 306 -23.72 -6.67 14.03
N PRO A 307 -23.70 -6.70 12.70
CA PRO A 307 -22.46 -6.82 11.92
C PRO A 307 -21.58 -5.58 12.03
N ILE A 308 -20.36 -5.62 11.48
CA ILE A 308 -19.48 -4.42 11.41
C ILE A 308 -20.21 -3.26 10.74
N ASP A 309 -20.84 -3.53 9.59
CA ASP A 309 -21.66 -2.57 8.85
C ASP A 309 -22.93 -3.31 8.38
N VAL A 310 -24.10 -2.78 8.74
CA VAL A 310 -25.41 -3.37 8.42
C VAL A 310 -25.72 -3.32 6.93
N ASN A 311 -25.12 -2.42 6.19
CA ASN A 311 -25.28 -2.25 4.75
C ASN A 311 -24.18 -2.98 3.95
N CYS A 312 -23.25 -3.66 4.62
CA CYS A 312 -22.15 -4.35 3.97
C CYS A 312 -22.55 -5.77 3.56
N SER A 313 -22.27 -6.12 2.30
CA SER A 313 -22.58 -7.42 1.73
C SER A 313 -21.45 -8.45 1.83
N CYS A 314 -20.33 -8.15 2.50
CA CYS A 314 -19.20 -9.08 2.63
C CYS A 314 -19.57 -10.34 3.44
N TYR A 315 -18.79 -11.40 3.27
CA TYR A 315 -18.96 -12.65 4.01
C TYR A 315 -19.02 -12.44 5.53
N THR A 316 -18.13 -11.60 6.06
CA THR A 316 -18.07 -11.33 7.50
C THR A 316 -19.34 -10.67 8.03
N CYS A 317 -19.81 -9.60 7.38
CA CYS A 317 -21.00 -8.87 7.84
C CYS A 317 -22.29 -9.67 7.67
N LYS A 318 -22.38 -10.57 6.68
CA LYS A 318 -23.54 -11.44 6.48
C LYS A 318 -23.68 -12.53 7.54
N ASN A 319 -22.58 -12.96 8.16
CA ASN A 319 -22.57 -14.18 8.96
C ASN A 319 -22.20 -13.95 10.42
N PHE A 320 -21.54 -12.84 10.78
CA PHE A 320 -20.94 -12.67 12.11
C PHE A 320 -21.26 -11.31 12.74
N SER A 321 -21.53 -11.34 14.03
CA SER A 321 -21.78 -10.15 14.84
C SER A 321 -20.47 -9.52 15.34
N ARG A 322 -20.54 -8.23 15.72
CA ARG A 322 -19.46 -7.54 16.42
C ARG A 322 -19.10 -8.23 17.72
N ALA A 323 -20.09 -8.78 18.45
CA ALA A 323 -19.86 -9.54 19.69
C ALA A 323 -19.01 -10.80 19.42
N TYR A 324 -19.28 -11.55 18.37
CA TYR A 324 -18.49 -12.72 18.02
C TYR A 324 -17.06 -12.32 17.60
N LEU A 325 -16.91 -11.30 16.76
CA LEU A 325 -15.60 -10.78 16.39
C LEU A 325 -14.81 -10.30 17.62
N HIS A 326 -15.46 -9.57 18.54
CA HIS A 326 -14.87 -9.17 19.81
C HIS A 326 -14.36 -10.37 20.60
N HIS A 327 -15.18 -11.42 20.72
CA HIS A 327 -14.79 -12.66 21.40
C HIS A 327 -13.54 -13.26 20.77
N LEU A 328 -13.49 -13.40 19.43
CA LEU A 328 -12.34 -14.00 18.73
C LEU A 328 -11.03 -13.25 19.02
N PHE A 329 -11.06 -11.90 19.02
CA PHE A 329 -9.86 -11.11 19.35
C PHE A 329 -9.47 -11.22 20.83
N LYS A 330 -10.44 -11.31 21.75
CA LYS A 330 -10.16 -11.53 23.19
C LYS A 330 -9.62 -12.94 23.48
N ALA A 331 -10.09 -13.93 22.75
CA ALA A 331 -9.60 -15.30 22.81
C ALA A 331 -8.31 -15.52 22.00
N GLN A 332 -7.80 -14.49 21.29
CA GLN A 332 -6.63 -14.56 20.40
C GLN A 332 -6.75 -15.59 19.27
N GLU A 333 -7.99 -15.84 18.82
CA GLU A 333 -8.27 -16.73 17.69
C GLU A 333 -7.87 -16.07 16.36
N SER A 334 -7.08 -16.76 15.55
CA SER A 334 -6.61 -16.26 14.25
C SER A 334 -7.75 -15.96 13.26
N LEU A 335 -8.89 -16.65 13.43
CA LEU A 335 -10.11 -16.44 12.63
C LEU A 335 -10.62 -15.00 12.71
N GLY A 336 -10.46 -14.32 13.87
CA GLY A 336 -10.84 -12.91 14.01
C GLY A 336 -10.14 -12.03 13.00
N GLY A 337 -8.81 -12.17 12.88
CA GLY A 337 -8.01 -11.45 11.91
C GLY A 337 -8.39 -11.76 10.45
N THR A 338 -8.72 -13.01 10.14
CA THR A 338 -9.21 -13.43 8.82
C THR A 338 -10.53 -12.72 8.46
N LEU A 339 -11.52 -12.79 9.35
CA LEU A 339 -12.84 -12.23 9.12
C LEU A 339 -12.82 -10.70 8.94
N VAL A 340 -12.08 -9.99 9.81
CA VAL A 340 -11.97 -8.53 9.67
C VAL A 340 -11.17 -8.15 8.42
N THR A 341 -10.16 -8.96 8.04
CA THR A 341 -9.42 -8.73 6.79
C THR A 341 -10.33 -8.89 5.57
N ILE A 342 -11.21 -9.91 5.53
CA ILE A 342 -12.21 -10.11 4.46
C ILE A 342 -13.12 -8.86 4.35
N HIS A 343 -13.62 -8.36 5.47
CA HIS A 343 -14.42 -7.14 5.50
C HIS A 343 -13.65 -5.93 4.92
N ASN A 344 -12.42 -5.70 5.36
CA ASN A 344 -11.61 -4.56 4.90
C ASN A 344 -11.29 -4.63 3.40
N ILE A 345 -11.02 -5.83 2.87
CA ILE A 345 -10.80 -6.03 1.43
C ILE A 345 -12.08 -5.71 0.66
N HIS A 346 -13.23 -6.22 1.11
CA HIS A 346 -14.52 -5.89 0.51
C HIS A 346 -14.79 -4.39 0.51
N PHE A 347 -14.55 -3.74 1.65
CA PHE A 347 -14.71 -2.29 1.81
C PHE A 347 -13.88 -1.53 0.76
N MET A 348 -12.60 -1.86 0.61
CA MET A 348 -11.71 -1.19 -0.34
C MET A 348 -12.10 -1.46 -1.80
N ASN A 349 -12.46 -2.68 -2.13
CA ASN A 349 -12.91 -3.01 -3.48
C ASN A 349 -14.24 -2.33 -3.84
N LYS A 350 -15.16 -2.22 -2.87
CA LYS A 350 -16.41 -1.48 -3.02
C LYS A 350 -16.15 0.01 -3.21
N LEU A 351 -15.27 0.61 -2.40
CA LEU A 351 -14.81 1.99 -2.57
C LEU A 351 -14.31 2.23 -3.99
N MET A 352 -13.40 1.38 -4.49
CA MET A 352 -12.86 1.53 -5.85
C MET A 352 -13.91 1.34 -6.94
N SER A 353 -14.89 0.45 -6.71
CA SER A 353 -16.03 0.28 -7.60
C SER A 353 -16.91 1.53 -7.63
N ASP A 354 -17.22 2.10 -6.47
CA ASP A 354 -18.04 3.31 -6.37
C ASP A 354 -17.33 4.53 -6.97
N ILE A 355 -16.01 4.65 -6.79
CA ILE A 355 -15.19 5.67 -7.46
C ILE A 355 -15.32 5.56 -8.99
N ARG A 356 -15.17 4.35 -9.56
CA ARG A 356 -15.32 4.16 -11.01
C ARG A 356 -16.70 4.53 -11.52
N GLU A 357 -17.75 4.18 -10.81
CA GLU A 357 -19.11 4.60 -11.15
C GLU A 357 -19.29 6.12 -10.97
N GLY A 358 -18.72 6.70 -9.93
CA GLY A 358 -18.72 8.15 -9.70
C GLY A 358 -18.05 8.93 -10.83
N ILE A 359 -16.95 8.42 -11.37
CA ILE A 359 -16.27 9.01 -12.54
C ILE A 359 -17.16 8.94 -13.79
N LYS A 360 -17.77 7.77 -14.05
CA LYS A 360 -18.65 7.58 -15.22
C LYS A 360 -19.90 8.49 -15.19
N ASN A 361 -20.41 8.74 -14.00
CA ASN A 361 -21.64 9.50 -13.78
C ASN A 361 -21.39 10.97 -13.43
N ASP A 362 -20.12 11.42 -13.44
CA ASP A 362 -19.70 12.79 -13.08
C ASP A 362 -20.16 13.23 -11.68
N ASN A 363 -20.13 12.29 -10.71
CA ASN A 363 -20.56 12.54 -9.33
C ASN A 363 -19.56 12.04 -8.28
N LEU A 364 -18.25 12.08 -8.60
CA LEU A 364 -17.20 11.60 -7.71
C LEU A 364 -17.17 12.28 -6.33
N ASP A 365 -17.50 13.57 -6.27
CA ASP A 365 -17.55 14.32 -5.00
C ASP A 365 -18.67 13.84 -4.07
N GLU A 366 -19.79 13.38 -4.62
CA GLU A 366 -20.86 12.77 -3.84
C GLU A 366 -20.43 11.39 -3.29
N VAL A 367 -19.70 10.63 -4.10
CA VAL A 367 -19.11 9.36 -3.65
C VAL A 367 -18.11 9.59 -2.52
N GLU A 368 -17.27 10.63 -2.61
CA GLU A 368 -16.33 10.97 -1.55
C GLU A 368 -17.02 11.24 -0.21
N LYS A 369 -18.13 11.97 -0.19
CA LYS A 369 -18.93 12.25 1.03
C LYS A 369 -19.44 10.98 1.72
N ILE A 370 -19.67 9.89 0.97
CA ILE A 370 -20.09 8.60 1.55
C ILE A 370 -18.97 7.94 2.35
N TYR A 371 -17.71 8.17 2.01
CA TYR A 371 -16.54 7.47 2.57
C TYR A 371 -15.71 8.35 3.48
N VAL A 372 -15.73 9.67 3.29
CA VAL A 372 -14.89 10.61 4.02
C VAL A 372 -15.75 11.48 4.95
N HIS A 373 -15.46 11.44 6.24
CA HIS A 373 -16.14 12.26 7.22
C HIS A 373 -15.60 13.70 7.21
N GLU A 374 -16.47 14.71 7.11
CA GLU A 374 -16.07 16.13 7.05
C GLU A 374 -15.24 16.56 8.26
N LYS A 375 -15.64 16.13 9.47
CA LYS A 375 -14.91 16.44 10.72
C LYS A 375 -13.50 15.85 10.80
N LEU A 376 -13.14 14.88 9.95
CA LEU A 376 -11.77 14.37 9.86
C LEU A 376 -10.82 15.37 9.17
N SER A 377 -11.33 16.34 8.43
CA SER A 377 -10.51 17.34 7.74
C SER A 377 -9.81 18.32 8.71
N GLU A 378 -10.36 18.53 9.90
CA GLU A 378 -9.85 19.49 10.89
C GLU A 378 -8.82 18.88 11.88
N ILE A 379 -8.69 17.54 11.92
CA ILE A 379 -7.89 16.83 12.95
C ILE A 379 -6.51 16.38 12.42
N THR A 380 -6.23 16.50 11.11
CA THR A 380 -5.18 15.74 10.46
C THR A 380 -3.76 16.28 10.56
N ASP A 381 -3.51 17.48 11.09
CA ASP A 381 -2.14 17.99 11.20
C ASP A 381 -1.45 17.65 12.54
N SER A 382 -2.20 17.26 13.57
CA SER A 382 -1.65 16.90 14.88
C SER A 382 -1.65 15.40 15.21
N ASP A 383 -2.39 14.57 14.48
CA ASP A 383 -2.65 13.16 14.83
C ASP A 383 -2.05 12.14 13.82
N SER A 384 -1.05 12.53 13.03
CA SER A 384 -0.24 11.61 12.22
C SER A 384 0.56 10.60 13.07
N SER A 385 0.47 10.68 14.40
CA SER A 385 1.18 9.81 15.35
C SER A 385 0.45 8.52 15.74
N ILE A 386 -0.81 8.31 15.29
CA ILE A 386 -1.58 7.13 15.71
C ILE A 386 -2.22 6.45 14.48
N GLY A 387 -1.52 5.52 13.86
CA GLY A 387 -2.16 4.64 12.88
C GLY A 387 -1.30 4.11 11.75
N THR A 388 -0.19 3.45 12.08
CA THR A 388 0.42 2.43 11.21
C THR A 388 0.87 1.24 12.04
#